data_5f2a130be5dbc5602eff2e86557389a5
#
_entry.id   5f2a130be5dbc5602eff2e86557389a5
#
_cell.length_a   1.000
_cell.length_b   1.000
_cell.length_c   1.000
_cell.angle_alpha   90.00
_cell.angle_beta   90.00
_cell.angle_gamma   90.00
#
_symmetry.space_group_name_H-M   'P 1'
#
loop_
_entity.id
_entity.type
_entity.pdbx_description
1 polymer ?
#
loop_
_entity_poly.entity_id
_entity_poly.type
_entity_poly.pdbx_seq_one_letter_code
_entity_poly.pdbx_strand_id
1 'polypeptide(L)'
;KAALGERLKEIGVNVSVAELDTAWRQSYEMTRKDTHQAMEGLVHNLNTMHSRGGNQVVFSSINYGTDTSAEGRMVMRELLSATVEGLGSGEVPVFPIQIFKVKDGVSYTDEDYDAAMADFEGAMAGKIKFKAPNFDLLLEACRTTSTSLFPNFLFLDTEYNKNDLWKADDPDRFRYEVATMGCRTRVFENLHGIKSSWGRGNLSFTSMNMPRLAIEARREAEELHPDGDKH
;
A
#
# COMPACT_ATOMS: atom_id res chain seq x y z
N LYS A 1 25.97 8.84 -5.26
CA LYS A 1 26.74 10.09 -5.40
C LYS A 1 28.24 9.78 -5.42
N ALA A 2 28.83 9.11 -4.39
CA ALA A 2 30.25 8.76 -4.37
C ALA A 2 30.65 7.94 -5.62
N ALA A 3 29.93 6.88 -5.92
CA ALA A 3 30.17 6.03 -7.09
C ALA A 3 30.11 6.80 -8.43
N LEU A 4 29.21 7.78 -8.57
CA LEU A 4 29.16 8.64 -9.74
C LEU A 4 30.41 9.50 -9.87
N GLY A 5 30.87 10.08 -8.76
CA GLY A 5 32.11 10.88 -8.73
C GLY A 5 33.34 10.07 -9.10
N GLU A 6 33.43 8.82 -8.67
CA GLU A 6 34.50 7.90 -9.05
C GLU A 6 34.46 7.57 -10.53
N ARG A 7 33.32 7.21 -11.09
CA ARG A 7 33.17 6.92 -12.53
C ARG A 7 33.46 8.11 -13.40
N LEU A 8 33.10 9.34 -12.99
CA LEU A 8 33.44 10.56 -13.72
C LEU A 8 34.96 10.79 -13.77
N LYS A 9 35.65 10.54 -12.65
CA LYS A 9 37.12 10.58 -12.59
C LYS A 9 37.78 9.54 -13.50
N GLU A 10 37.27 8.32 -13.55
CA GLU A 10 37.78 7.25 -14.41
C GLU A 10 37.73 7.61 -15.91
N ILE A 11 36.71 8.37 -16.32
CA ILE A 11 36.58 8.86 -17.72
C ILE A 11 37.21 10.22 -17.96
N GLY A 12 38.04 10.71 -17.00
CA GLY A 12 38.78 11.95 -17.12
C GLY A 12 37.98 13.24 -16.93
N VAL A 13 36.77 13.14 -16.41
CA VAL A 13 35.92 14.29 -16.08
C VAL A 13 36.14 14.70 -14.63
N ASN A 14 36.78 15.85 -14.42
CA ASN A 14 36.96 16.43 -13.10
C ASN A 14 35.79 17.33 -12.76
N VAL A 15 34.99 16.92 -11.75
CA VAL A 15 33.89 17.70 -11.21
C VAL A 15 34.19 18.06 -9.74
N SER A 16 33.89 19.26 -9.39
CA SER A 16 33.94 19.69 -7.98
C SER A 16 32.81 19.03 -7.17
N VAL A 17 32.98 18.98 -5.87
CA VAL A 17 31.93 18.46 -4.96
C VAL A 17 30.63 19.24 -5.11
N ALA A 18 30.73 20.57 -5.29
CA ALA A 18 29.55 21.44 -5.46
C ALA A 18 28.79 21.17 -6.77
N GLU A 19 29.52 20.94 -7.88
CA GLU A 19 28.91 20.56 -9.17
C GLU A 19 28.25 19.20 -9.08
N LEU A 20 28.91 18.22 -8.43
CA LEU A 20 28.35 16.89 -8.21
C LEU A 20 27.08 16.95 -7.33
N ASP A 21 27.08 17.81 -6.30
CA ASP A 21 25.92 18.02 -5.44
C ASP A 21 24.75 18.65 -6.19
N THR A 22 25.04 19.60 -7.05
CA THR A 22 24.03 20.26 -7.88
C THR A 22 23.44 19.31 -8.90
N ALA A 23 24.29 18.56 -9.63
CA ALA A 23 23.85 17.57 -10.59
C ALA A 23 23.02 16.44 -9.93
N TRP A 24 23.46 15.96 -8.76
CA TRP A 24 22.71 14.96 -8.00
C TRP A 24 21.32 15.47 -7.57
N ARG A 25 21.24 16.69 -7.06
CA ARG A 25 19.98 17.32 -6.64
C ARG A 25 19.03 17.51 -7.81
N GLN A 26 19.54 18.01 -8.95
CA GLN A 26 18.75 18.16 -10.16
C GLN A 26 18.24 16.81 -10.69
N SER A 27 19.11 15.79 -10.74
CA SER A 27 18.72 14.43 -11.15
C SER A 27 17.66 13.84 -10.24
N TYR A 28 17.81 14.03 -8.92
CA TYR A 28 16.80 13.58 -7.95
C TYR A 28 15.44 14.25 -8.17
N GLU A 29 15.42 15.58 -8.34
CA GLU A 29 14.18 16.33 -8.58
C GLU A 29 13.52 15.95 -9.92
N MET A 30 14.31 15.71 -10.97
CA MET A 30 13.78 15.21 -12.23
C MET A 30 13.16 13.83 -12.07
N THR A 31 13.87 12.89 -11.45
CA THR A 31 13.37 11.53 -11.18
C THR A 31 12.10 11.57 -10.33
N ARG A 32 12.07 12.40 -9.29
CA ARG A 32 10.89 12.58 -8.45
C ARG A 32 9.69 13.09 -9.28
N LYS A 33 9.90 14.10 -10.12
CA LYS A 33 8.86 14.64 -11.00
C LYS A 33 8.33 13.59 -11.97
N ASP A 34 9.23 12.83 -12.60
CA ASP A 34 8.85 11.77 -13.54
C ASP A 34 8.08 10.65 -12.81
N THR A 35 8.51 10.30 -11.58
CA THR A 35 7.80 9.35 -10.73
C THR A 35 6.42 9.86 -10.37
N HIS A 36 6.30 11.13 -10.00
CA HIS A 36 5.00 11.76 -9.69
C HIS A 36 4.05 11.69 -10.89
N GLN A 37 4.49 12.10 -12.07
CA GLN A 37 3.70 12.01 -13.29
C GLN A 37 3.26 10.57 -13.63
N ALA A 38 4.15 9.60 -13.37
CA ALA A 38 3.81 8.19 -13.56
C ALA A 38 2.71 7.73 -12.57
N MET A 39 2.73 8.21 -11.32
CA MET A 39 1.71 7.90 -10.31
C MET A 39 0.38 8.60 -10.63
N GLU A 40 0.41 9.87 -11.05
CA GLU A 40 -0.79 10.56 -11.58
C GLU A 40 -1.40 9.78 -12.75
N GLY A 41 -0.58 9.38 -13.71
CA GLY A 41 -1.00 8.56 -14.86
C GLY A 41 -1.59 7.22 -14.43
N LEU A 42 -1.00 6.55 -13.44
CA LEU A 42 -1.52 5.30 -12.88
C LEU A 42 -2.91 5.51 -12.27
N VAL A 43 -3.04 6.47 -11.37
CA VAL A 43 -4.30 6.79 -10.69
C VAL A 43 -5.37 7.18 -11.72
N HIS A 44 -5.06 8.08 -12.66
CA HIS A 44 -5.98 8.50 -13.70
C HIS A 44 -6.43 7.34 -14.59
N ASN A 45 -5.51 6.54 -15.10
CA ASN A 45 -5.82 5.44 -16.01
C ASN A 45 -6.68 4.36 -15.35
N LEU A 46 -6.42 4.01 -14.10
CA LEU A 46 -7.19 3.01 -13.38
C LEU A 46 -8.63 3.46 -13.06
N ASN A 47 -8.90 4.76 -13.09
CA ASN A 47 -10.25 5.31 -12.85
C ASN A 47 -11.00 5.67 -14.12
N THR A 48 -10.31 5.86 -15.24
CA THR A 48 -10.94 6.36 -16.49
C THR A 48 -10.91 5.34 -17.63
N MET A 49 -9.96 4.39 -17.62
CA MET A 49 -9.87 3.37 -18.67
C MET A 49 -10.83 2.22 -18.42
N HIS A 50 -11.57 1.84 -19.44
CA HIS A 50 -12.49 0.71 -19.38
C HIS A 50 -11.77 -0.58 -19.80
N SER A 51 -11.82 -1.62 -18.94
CA SER A 51 -11.20 -2.91 -19.21
C SER A 51 -12.02 -3.83 -20.10
N ARG A 52 -13.33 -3.55 -20.22
CA ARG A 52 -14.29 -4.36 -21.00
C ARG A 52 -15.35 -3.47 -21.63
N GLY A 53 -16.02 -4.01 -22.67
CA GLY A 53 -17.28 -3.43 -23.17
C GLY A 53 -18.30 -3.29 -22.05
N GLY A 54 -19.06 -2.18 -22.02
CA GLY A 54 -20.06 -1.89 -20.99
C GLY A 54 -19.55 -1.04 -19.82
N ASN A 55 -18.51 -0.25 -20.03
CA ASN A 55 -18.01 0.77 -19.08
C ASN A 55 -17.53 0.23 -17.72
N GLN A 56 -16.86 -0.92 -17.71
CA GLN A 56 -16.26 -1.46 -16.49
C GLN A 56 -14.83 -0.96 -16.32
N VAL A 57 -14.57 -0.24 -15.24
CA VAL A 57 -13.21 0.14 -14.83
C VAL A 57 -12.42 -1.06 -14.34
N VAL A 58 -11.10 -0.96 -14.37
CA VAL A 58 -10.19 -2.01 -13.89
C VAL A 58 -10.24 -2.09 -12.36
N PHE A 59 -10.83 -3.14 -11.80
CA PHE A 59 -10.79 -3.38 -10.36
C PHE A 59 -9.37 -3.81 -9.96
N SER A 60 -8.62 -2.89 -9.40
CA SER A 60 -7.20 -3.03 -9.08
C SER A 60 -6.92 -2.72 -7.62
N SER A 61 -5.90 -3.33 -7.06
CA SER A 61 -5.38 -3.02 -5.74
C SER A 61 -3.87 -3.10 -5.71
N ILE A 62 -3.25 -2.30 -4.85
CA ILE A 62 -1.81 -2.31 -4.59
C ILE A 62 -1.55 -2.40 -3.09
N ASN A 63 -0.50 -3.13 -2.73
CA ASN A 63 -0.04 -3.29 -1.37
C ASN A 63 1.39 -2.75 -1.27
N TYR A 64 1.65 -1.84 -0.32
CA TYR A 64 2.94 -1.18 -0.14
C TYR A 64 3.13 -0.78 1.33
N GLY A 65 4.23 -0.16 1.70
CA GLY A 65 4.49 0.35 3.06
C GLY A 65 5.75 -0.21 3.71
N THR A 66 6.27 -1.36 3.26
CA THR A 66 7.40 -2.05 3.89
C THR A 66 8.73 -1.90 3.16
N ASP A 67 8.74 -1.36 1.94
CA ASP A 67 9.99 -1.08 1.23
C ASP A 67 10.70 0.12 1.87
N THR A 68 11.97 -0.09 2.24
CA THR A 68 12.83 0.93 2.87
C THR A 68 13.90 1.48 1.93
N SER A 69 13.94 1.04 0.67
CA SER A 69 14.82 1.59 -0.35
C SER A 69 14.46 3.05 -0.66
N ALA A 70 15.43 3.82 -1.10
CA ALA A 70 15.20 5.22 -1.47
C ALA A 70 14.19 5.33 -2.63
N GLU A 71 14.27 4.40 -3.58
CA GLU A 71 13.42 4.30 -4.75
C GLU A 71 11.98 3.92 -4.37
N GLY A 72 11.81 2.87 -3.56
CA GLY A 72 10.49 2.43 -3.09
C GLY A 72 9.81 3.50 -2.24
N ARG A 73 10.54 4.17 -1.37
CA ARG A 73 10.04 5.29 -0.57
C ARG A 73 9.60 6.48 -1.44
N MET A 74 10.34 6.78 -2.52
CA MET A 74 9.95 7.81 -3.49
C MET A 74 8.62 7.43 -4.17
N VAL A 75 8.50 6.21 -4.69
CA VAL A 75 7.28 5.73 -5.34
C VAL A 75 6.08 5.81 -4.39
N MET A 76 6.23 5.37 -3.13
CA MET A 76 5.16 5.42 -2.14
C MET A 76 4.72 6.87 -1.86
N ARG A 77 5.66 7.79 -1.71
CA ARG A 77 5.36 9.21 -1.45
C ARG A 77 4.64 9.85 -2.62
N GLU A 78 5.12 9.64 -3.84
CA GLU A 78 4.50 10.24 -5.03
C GLU A 78 3.13 9.61 -5.33
N LEU A 79 2.91 8.34 -4.98
CA LEU A 79 1.58 7.72 -5.06
C LEU A 79 0.60 8.35 -4.06
N LEU A 80 1.02 8.57 -2.81
CA LEU A 80 0.20 9.24 -1.80
C LEU A 80 -0.14 10.67 -2.24
N SER A 81 0.83 11.42 -2.77
CA SER A 81 0.62 12.77 -3.32
C SER A 81 -0.40 12.77 -4.46
N ALA A 82 -0.21 11.93 -5.47
CA ALA A 82 -1.13 11.80 -6.60
C ALA A 82 -2.55 11.40 -6.17
N THR A 83 -2.67 10.62 -5.09
CA THR A 83 -3.97 10.23 -4.53
C THR A 83 -4.70 11.42 -3.92
N VAL A 84 -3.99 12.31 -3.21
CA VAL A 84 -4.56 13.55 -2.65
C VAL A 84 -4.95 14.53 -3.75
N GLU A 85 -4.15 14.65 -4.80
CA GLU A 85 -4.40 15.53 -5.95
C GLU A 85 -5.62 15.07 -6.77
N GLY A 86 -5.90 13.77 -6.75
CA GLY A 86 -7.11 13.20 -7.35
C GLY A 86 -7.09 13.15 -8.87
N LEU A 87 -8.27 13.25 -9.50
CA LEU A 87 -8.43 13.10 -10.95
C LEU A 87 -8.43 14.43 -11.73
N GLY A 88 -8.05 15.51 -11.08
CA GLY A 88 -7.87 16.83 -11.71
C GLY A 88 -9.02 17.81 -11.57
N SER A 89 -10.24 17.36 -11.27
CA SER A 89 -11.42 18.23 -11.04
C SER A 89 -11.97 18.12 -9.61
N GLY A 90 -11.15 17.61 -8.68
CA GLY A 90 -11.53 17.43 -7.27
C GLY A 90 -12.20 16.09 -6.96
N GLU A 91 -12.28 15.18 -7.93
CA GLU A 91 -12.78 13.82 -7.70
C GLU A 91 -11.75 12.99 -6.98
N VAL A 92 -12.21 12.29 -5.94
CA VAL A 92 -11.39 11.33 -5.19
C VAL A 92 -11.27 10.04 -6.02
N PRO A 93 -10.04 9.53 -6.25
CA PRO A 93 -9.86 8.29 -6.99
C PRO A 93 -10.39 7.10 -6.20
N VAL A 94 -11.05 6.17 -6.89
CA VAL A 94 -11.54 4.90 -6.33
C VAL A 94 -10.49 3.79 -6.48
N PHE A 95 -9.72 3.82 -7.56
CA PHE A 95 -8.71 2.84 -7.90
C PHE A 95 -7.31 3.47 -8.06
N PRO A 96 -6.24 2.72 -7.78
CA PRO A 96 -6.25 1.38 -7.18
C PRO A 96 -6.70 1.45 -5.72
N ILE A 97 -7.34 0.38 -5.22
CA ILE A 97 -7.52 0.21 -3.78
C ILE A 97 -6.15 0.07 -3.15
N GLN A 98 -5.82 0.99 -2.26
CA GLN A 98 -4.48 1.09 -1.68
C GLN A 98 -4.47 0.48 -0.28
N ILE A 99 -3.47 -0.36 -0.03
CA ILE A 99 -3.24 -1.02 1.25
C ILE A 99 -1.84 -0.67 1.73
N PHE A 100 -1.77 0.13 2.77
CA PHE A 100 -0.51 0.45 3.44
C PHE A 100 -0.24 -0.59 4.53
N LYS A 101 0.83 -1.36 4.36
CA LYS A 101 1.27 -2.36 5.32
C LYS A 101 2.05 -1.70 6.45
N VAL A 102 1.62 -1.97 7.67
CA VAL A 102 2.23 -1.44 8.89
C VAL A 102 2.99 -2.55 9.58
N LYS A 103 4.27 -2.32 9.85
CA LYS A 103 5.19 -3.28 10.46
C LYS A 103 6.06 -2.60 11.50
N ASP A 104 6.13 -3.19 12.70
CA ASP A 104 7.03 -2.76 13.76
C ASP A 104 8.49 -2.76 13.30
N GLY A 105 9.26 -1.75 13.70
CA GLY A 105 10.64 -1.52 13.28
C GLY A 105 10.81 -1.02 11.85
N VAL A 106 9.76 -1.02 11.02
CA VAL A 106 9.77 -0.52 9.65
C VAL A 106 8.92 0.74 9.51
N SER A 107 7.64 0.66 9.91
CA SER A 107 6.69 1.76 9.79
C SER A 107 6.57 2.56 11.09
N TYR A 108 6.86 1.97 12.24
CA TYR A 108 6.81 2.62 13.55
C TYR A 108 7.68 1.89 14.57
N THR A 109 7.96 2.58 15.67
CA THR A 109 8.36 2.04 16.97
C THR A 109 7.57 2.77 18.04
N ASP A 110 7.51 2.22 19.26
CA ASP A 110 6.84 2.90 20.39
C ASP A 110 7.46 4.27 20.66
N GLU A 111 8.80 4.36 20.55
CA GLU A 111 9.51 5.64 20.77
C GLU A 111 9.20 6.68 19.68
N ASP A 112 9.03 6.25 18.42
CA ASP A 112 8.63 7.15 17.33
C ASP A 112 7.20 7.66 17.53
N TYR A 113 6.30 6.79 18.01
CA TYR A 113 4.95 7.17 18.36
C TYR A 113 4.94 8.20 19.51
N ASP A 114 5.67 7.94 20.59
CA ASP A 114 5.76 8.84 21.74
C ASP A 114 6.36 10.20 21.32
N ALA A 115 7.41 10.21 20.49
CA ALA A 115 8.01 11.41 19.96
C ALA A 115 7.02 12.22 19.09
N ALA A 116 6.26 11.55 18.24
CA ALA A 116 5.24 12.20 17.41
C ALA A 116 4.07 12.74 18.22
N MET A 117 3.66 12.05 19.29
CA MET A 117 2.61 12.52 20.19
C MET A 117 3.06 13.69 21.05
N ALA A 118 4.36 13.76 21.40
CA ALA A 118 4.92 14.89 22.15
C ALA A 118 5.00 16.19 21.33
N ASP A 119 5.28 16.10 20.02
CA ASP A 119 5.30 17.22 19.07
C ASP A 119 4.73 16.80 17.72
N PHE A 120 3.41 16.72 17.64
CA PHE A 120 2.71 16.30 16.43
C PHE A 120 2.95 17.24 15.24
N GLU A 121 2.98 18.55 15.48
CA GLU A 121 3.24 19.53 14.43
C GLU A 121 4.67 19.39 13.88
N GLY A 122 5.66 19.21 14.76
CA GLY A 122 7.04 18.95 14.37
C GLY A 122 7.22 17.64 13.61
N ALA A 123 6.50 16.59 14.03
CA ALA A 123 6.46 15.31 13.32
C ALA A 123 5.91 15.46 11.89
N MET A 124 4.77 16.10 11.75
CA MET A 124 4.14 16.37 10.45
C MET A 124 4.94 17.31 9.55
N ALA A 125 5.70 18.22 10.15
CA ALA A 125 6.59 19.14 9.44
C ALA A 125 7.96 18.51 9.08
N GLY A 126 8.19 17.22 9.41
CA GLY A 126 9.46 16.52 9.15
C GLY A 126 10.64 17.04 9.99
N LYS A 127 10.38 17.69 11.14
CA LYS A 127 11.41 18.22 12.04
C LYS A 127 11.96 17.15 12.98
N ILE A 128 11.24 16.06 13.16
CA ILE A 128 11.62 14.92 14.01
C ILE A 128 12.29 13.86 13.16
N LYS A 129 13.43 13.36 13.61
CA LYS A 129 14.08 12.20 13.00
C LYS A 129 13.61 10.93 13.71
N PHE A 130 12.92 10.07 12.99
CA PHE A 130 12.40 8.81 13.49
C PHE A 130 13.41 7.68 13.38
N LYS A 131 13.24 6.65 14.21
CA LYS A 131 14.04 5.42 14.19
C LYS A 131 13.55 4.49 13.07
N ALA A 132 12.23 4.27 12.99
CA ALA A 132 11.63 3.49 11.93
C ALA A 132 11.77 4.22 10.58
N PRO A 133 12.32 3.57 9.56
CA PRO A 133 12.65 4.23 8.29
C PRO A 133 11.42 4.76 7.53
N ASN A 134 10.24 4.20 7.76
CA ASN A 134 9.01 4.56 7.06
C ASN A 134 7.95 5.22 7.96
N PHE A 135 8.33 5.72 9.14
CA PHE A 135 7.36 6.38 10.02
C PHE A 135 6.81 7.69 9.41
N ASP A 136 7.64 8.45 8.73
CA ASP A 136 7.23 9.65 7.99
C ASP A 136 6.20 9.31 6.89
N LEU A 137 6.39 8.19 6.19
CA LEU A 137 5.42 7.69 5.20
C LEU A 137 4.13 7.19 5.84
N LEU A 138 4.19 6.60 7.03
CA LEU A 138 2.99 6.24 7.79
C LEU A 138 2.17 7.48 8.16
N LEU A 139 2.82 8.55 8.65
CA LEU A 139 2.14 9.81 8.95
C LEU A 139 1.49 10.41 7.69
N GLU A 140 2.20 10.40 6.56
CA GLU A 140 1.70 10.87 5.28
C GLU A 140 0.51 10.02 4.79
N ALA A 141 0.59 8.69 4.93
CA ALA A 141 -0.50 7.77 4.62
C ALA A 141 -1.75 8.04 5.48
N CYS A 142 -1.59 8.28 6.78
CA CYS A 142 -2.68 8.66 7.67
C CYS A 142 -3.34 9.97 7.25
N ARG A 143 -2.53 10.98 6.88
CA ARG A 143 -3.02 12.25 6.36
C ARG A 143 -3.80 12.06 5.05
N THR A 144 -3.26 11.27 4.13
CA THR A 144 -3.91 10.96 2.85
C THR A 144 -5.25 10.29 3.07
N THR A 145 -5.32 9.28 3.94
CA THR A 145 -6.57 8.60 4.27
C THR A 145 -7.63 9.53 4.84
N SER A 146 -7.23 10.52 5.63
CA SER A 146 -8.16 11.48 6.22
C SER A 146 -8.87 12.38 5.20
N THR A 147 -8.31 12.50 3.99
CA THR A 147 -8.84 13.38 2.93
C THR A 147 -9.34 12.59 1.71
N SER A 148 -8.79 11.43 1.43
CA SER A 148 -8.94 10.73 0.14
C SER A 148 -9.45 9.29 0.26
N LEU A 149 -9.96 8.85 1.40
CA LEU A 149 -10.49 7.51 1.67
C LEU A 149 -9.41 6.40 1.69
N PHE A 150 -8.32 6.53 0.97
CA PHE A 150 -7.19 5.60 0.89
C PHE A 150 -5.89 6.26 1.39
N PRO A 151 -4.89 5.45 1.79
CA PRO A 151 -4.88 3.98 1.87
C PRO A 151 -5.65 3.40 3.07
N ASN A 152 -6.04 2.12 2.97
CA ASN A 152 -6.39 1.30 4.13
C ASN A 152 -5.10 0.74 4.76
N PHE A 153 -5.16 0.38 6.04
CA PHE A 153 -3.99 -0.11 6.78
C PHE A 153 -4.09 -1.60 7.05
N LEU A 154 -2.98 -2.32 6.85
CA LEU A 154 -2.84 -3.74 7.12
C LEU A 154 -1.70 -3.97 8.10
N PHE A 155 -2.03 -4.37 9.33
CA PHE A 155 -1.07 -4.60 10.40
C PHE A 155 -0.46 -6.00 10.30
N LEU A 156 0.86 -6.06 10.06
CA LEU A 156 1.58 -7.32 9.86
C LEU A 156 1.95 -8.03 11.17
N ASP A 157 1.91 -7.33 12.30
CA ASP A 157 2.34 -7.87 13.59
C ASP A 157 1.20 -8.50 14.41
N THR A 158 -0.03 -8.45 13.91
CA THR A 158 -1.14 -9.15 14.55
C THR A 158 -0.90 -10.67 14.49
N GLU A 159 -1.35 -11.37 15.51
CA GLU A 159 -1.11 -12.81 15.69
C GLU A 159 -1.45 -13.64 14.44
N TYR A 160 -2.55 -13.32 13.77
CA TYR A 160 -3.02 -14.01 12.56
C TYR A 160 -2.33 -13.55 11.27
N ASN A 161 -1.51 -12.49 11.29
CA ASN A 161 -0.77 -11.98 10.14
C ASN A 161 0.74 -12.24 10.23
N LYS A 162 1.24 -12.58 11.42
CA LYS A 162 2.66 -12.89 11.59
C LYS A 162 3.09 -14.07 10.73
N ASN A 163 4.28 -13.96 10.17
CA ASN A 163 4.95 -15.05 9.47
C ASN A 163 6.38 -15.17 9.99
N ASP A 164 6.73 -16.33 10.57
CA ASP A 164 8.04 -16.59 11.17
C ASP A 164 9.17 -16.59 10.14
N LEU A 165 8.85 -16.73 8.87
CA LEU A 165 9.82 -16.65 7.78
C LEU A 165 10.21 -15.21 7.41
N TRP A 166 9.43 -14.22 7.86
CA TRP A 166 9.73 -12.82 7.59
C TRP A 166 10.94 -12.35 8.40
N LYS A 167 11.93 -11.78 7.71
CA LYS A 167 13.13 -11.21 8.33
C LYS A 167 13.42 -9.85 7.71
N ALA A 168 13.81 -8.89 8.54
CA ALA A 168 14.04 -7.50 8.12
C ALA A 168 15.17 -7.35 7.09
N ASP A 169 16.17 -8.21 7.13
CA ASP A 169 17.35 -8.24 6.27
C ASP A 169 17.19 -9.12 5.01
N ASP A 170 16.06 -9.83 4.89
CA ASP A 170 15.77 -10.63 3.69
C ASP A 170 15.29 -9.74 2.56
N PRO A 171 15.96 -9.67 1.39
CA PRO A 171 15.51 -8.90 0.25
C PRO A 171 14.17 -9.40 -0.33
N ASP A 172 13.85 -10.67 -0.11
CA ASP A 172 12.61 -11.31 -0.55
C ASP A 172 11.51 -11.34 0.53
N ARG A 173 11.69 -10.63 1.64
CA ARG A 173 10.74 -10.61 2.78
C ARG A 173 9.31 -10.29 2.39
N PHE A 174 9.10 -9.54 1.31
CA PHE A 174 7.77 -9.19 0.80
C PHE A 174 6.90 -10.43 0.45
N ARG A 175 7.52 -11.57 0.14
CA ARG A 175 6.84 -12.83 -0.15
C ARG A 175 6.17 -13.44 1.07
N TYR A 176 6.65 -13.09 2.27
CA TYR A 176 6.19 -13.60 3.55
C TYR A 176 5.24 -12.64 4.25
N GLU A 177 4.90 -11.55 3.60
CA GLU A 177 3.94 -10.58 4.09
C GLU A 177 2.54 -10.94 3.63
N VAL A 178 1.58 -10.85 4.54
CA VAL A 178 0.17 -10.90 4.14
C VAL A 178 -0.13 -9.75 3.19
N ALA A 179 -1.00 -10.01 2.22
CA ALA A 179 -1.48 -9.01 1.28
C ALA A 179 -3.00 -9.11 1.15
N THR A 180 -3.61 -8.11 0.55
CA THR A 180 -5.01 -8.19 0.15
C THR A 180 -5.13 -8.15 -1.37
N MET A 181 -6.07 -8.92 -1.91
CA MET A 181 -6.56 -8.76 -3.28
C MET A 181 -7.88 -7.99 -3.21
N GLY A 182 -7.95 -6.86 -3.91
CA GLY A 182 -9.04 -5.92 -3.73
C GLY A 182 -9.02 -5.33 -2.32
N CYS A 183 -10.19 -5.01 -1.77
CA CYS A 183 -10.29 -4.31 -0.50
C CYS A 183 -10.17 -5.21 0.74
N ARG A 184 -10.50 -6.50 0.64
CA ARG A 184 -10.65 -7.36 1.84
C ARG A 184 -10.24 -8.82 1.68
N THR A 185 -9.97 -9.31 0.48
CA THR A 185 -9.55 -10.70 0.29
C THR A 185 -8.12 -10.89 0.77
N ARG A 186 -7.98 -11.44 1.95
CA ARG A 186 -6.68 -11.68 2.57
C ARG A 186 -5.96 -12.81 1.85
N VAL A 187 -4.73 -12.56 1.45
CA VAL A 187 -3.83 -13.53 0.84
C VAL A 187 -2.65 -13.75 1.78
N PHE A 188 -2.47 -14.98 2.18
CA PHE A 188 -1.40 -15.36 3.09
C PHE A 188 -0.67 -16.60 2.60
N GLU A 189 0.07 -17.28 3.46
CA GLU A 189 0.85 -18.47 3.12
C GLU A 189 0.01 -19.64 2.59
N ASN A 190 0.63 -20.53 1.83
CA ASN A 190 0.02 -21.78 1.41
C ASN A 190 -0.09 -22.75 2.59
N LEU A 191 -1.20 -23.51 2.66
CA LEU A 191 -1.32 -24.67 3.54
C LEU A 191 -0.42 -25.82 3.05
N HIS A 192 -0.22 -25.91 1.73
CA HIS A 192 0.60 -26.91 1.09
C HIS A 192 1.59 -26.24 0.13
N GLY A 193 2.85 -26.63 0.16
CA GLY A 193 3.92 -26.07 -0.66
C GLY A 193 4.68 -24.92 0.01
N ILE A 194 5.24 -24.03 -0.78
CA ILE A 194 6.05 -22.91 -0.30
C ILE A 194 5.16 -21.93 0.45
N LYS A 195 5.55 -21.58 1.67
CA LYS A 195 4.87 -20.59 2.52
C LYS A 195 5.13 -19.18 1.99
N SER A 196 4.32 -18.73 1.06
CA SER A 196 4.44 -17.41 0.43
C SER A 196 3.07 -16.88 0.03
N SER A 197 2.87 -15.57 0.15
CA SER A 197 1.69 -14.86 -0.38
C SER A 197 1.82 -14.50 -1.87
N TRP A 198 2.96 -14.73 -2.46
CA TRP A 198 3.28 -14.42 -3.85
C TRP A 198 2.58 -15.36 -4.85
N GLY A 199 2.26 -14.84 -6.06
CA GLY A 199 1.77 -15.66 -7.16
C GLY A 199 0.34 -16.18 -6.97
N ARG A 200 -0.52 -15.43 -6.33
CA ARG A 200 -1.92 -15.78 -6.06
C ARG A 200 -2.87 -15.20 -7.09
N GLY A 201 -4.04 -15.82 -7.19
CA GLY A 201 -5.13 -15.35 -8.03
C GLY A 201 -6.48 -15.88 -7.56
N ASN A 202 -7.56 -15.28 -8.02
CA ASN A 202 -8.93 -15.78 -7.81
C ASN A 202 -9.23 -16.84 -8.87
N LEU A 203 -9.61 -18.02 -8.42
CA LEU A 203 -9.97 -19.15 -9.32
C LEU A 203 -11.46 -19.21 -9.58
N SER A 204 -12.29 -18.85 -8.60
CA SER A 204 -13.75 -18.94 -8.70
C SER A 204 -14.43 -17.97 -7.74
N PHE A 205 -15.72 -17.76 -7.96
CA PHE A 205 -16.62 -17.08 -7.05
C PHE A 205 -17.66 -18.06 -6.51
N THR A 206 -17.93 -17.99 -5.23
CA THR A 206 -19.01 -18.71 -4.59
C THR A 206 -20.00 -17.71 -4.04
N SER A 207 -21.25 -17.82 -4.46
CA SER A 207 -22.34 -16.96 -4.01
C SER A 207 -23.40 -17.78 -3.28
N MET A 208 -23.87 -17.29 -2.14
CA MET A 208 -24.97 -17.87 -1.40
C MET A 208 -26.23 -17.02 -1.65
N ASN A 209 -27.30 -17.65 -2.10
CA ASN A 209 -28.60 -17.01 -2.23
C ASN A 209 -29.31 -16.99 -0.86
N MET A 210 -28.98 -16.00 -0.03
CA MET A 210 -29.55 -15.86 1.32
C MET A 210 -31.08 -15.75 1.33
N PRO A 211 -31.74 -15.02 0.43
CA PRO A 211 -33.22 -15.02 0.35
C PRO A 211 -33.80 -16.42 0.13
N ARG A 212 -33.23 -17.19 -0.77
CA ARG A 212 -33.66 -18.58 -1.03
C ARG A 212 -33.52 -19.45 0.22
N LEU A 213 -32.34 -19.40 0.86
CA LEU A 213 -32.09 -20.16 2.09
C LEU A 213 -33.09 -19.82 3.20
N ALA A 214 -33.42 -18.55 3.37
CA ALA A 214 -34.39 -18.10 4.35
C ALA A 214 -35.81 -18.65 4.03
N ILE A 215 -36.22 -18.65 2.75
CA ILE A 215 -37.51 -19.19 2.32
C ILE A 215 -37.56 -20.70 2.53
N GLU A 216 -36.50 -21.43 2.16
CA GLU A 216 -36.42 -22.87 2.34
C GLU A 216 -36.43 -23.25 3.82
N ALA A 217 -35.63 -22.59 4.66
CA ALA A 217 -35.62 -22.83 6.10
C ALA A 217 -36.97 -22.55 6.74
N ARG A 218 -37.67 -21.49 6.33
CA ARG A 218 -39.03 -21.21 6.83
C ARG A 218 -40.01 -22.31 6.44
N ARG A 219 -39.99 -22.77 5.19
CA ARG A 219 -40.85 -23.87 4.74
C ARG A 219 -40.62 -25.14 5.54
N GLU A 220 -39.35 -25.51 5.73
CA GLU A 220 -38.96 -26.66 6.53
C GLU A 220 -39.43 -26.56 7.97
N ALA A 221 -39.29 -25.37 8.59
CA ALA A 221 -39.81 -25.12 9.95
C ALA A 221 -41.34 -25.21 10.04
N GLU A 222 -42.06 -24.72 9.03
CA GLU A 222 -43.53 -24.81 8.95
C GLU A 222 -44.02 -26.27 8.80
N GLU A 223 -43.26 -27.11 8.04
CA GLU A 223 -43.52 -28.53 7.86
C GLU A 223 -43.24 -29.34 9.14
N LEU A 224 -42.13 -29.03 9.82
CA LEU A 224 -41.74 -29.74 11.07
C LEU A 224 -42.58 -29.33 12.29
N HIS A 225 -43.05 -28.09 12.33
CA HIS A 225 -43.80 -27.51 13.42
C HIS A 225 -45.05 -26.77 12.91
N PRO A 226 -46.08 -27.51 12.40
CA PRO A 226 -47.26 -26.89 11.79
C PRO A 226 -48.08 -26.02 12.76
N ASP A 227 -47.96 -26.27 14.07
CA ASP A 227 -48.60 -25.51 15.14
C ASP A 227 -47.67 -24.57 15.88
N GLY A 228 -46.43 -24.39 15.36
CA GLY A 228 -45.42 -23.51 15.94
C GLY A 228 -45.68 -22.03 15.72
N ASP A 229 -45.16 -21.21 16.64
CA ASP A 229 -45.20 -19.76 16.55
C ASP A 229 -44.44 -19.30 15.29
N LYS A 230 -45.10 -18.52 14.44
CA LYS A 230 -44.55 -18.11 13.08
C LYS A 230 -43.64 -16.90 13.17
N HIS A 231 -43.00 -16.66 14.31
CA HIS A 231 -42.10 -15.53 14.54
C HIS A 231 -40.62 -15.89 14.49
#